data_e3dc610fe4e0ad0d90e07e57f4ae509b
#
_entry.id   e3dc610fe4e0ad0d90e07e57f4ae509b
#
_cell.length_a   1.000
_cell.length_b   1.000
_cell.length_c   1.000
_cell.angle_alpha   90.00
_cell.angle_beta   90.00
_cell.angle_gamma   90.00
#
_symmetry.space_group_name_H-M   'P 1'
#
loop_
_entity.id
_entity.type
_entity.pdbx_description
1 polymer ?
#
loop_
_entity_poly.entity_id
_entity_poly.type
_entity_poly.pdbx_seq_one_letter_code
_entity_poly.pdbx_strand_id
1 'polypeptide(L)'
;YVVQDQWNGGFVATVTVTAGNTALTGWRVTLALPGGASISSLWNGVPSGTSGTVTVANQSYNGQVGAGQTTTFGFQGAGNGSGATVTCAGS
;
A
#
# COMPACT_ATOMS: atom_id res chain seq x y z
N TYR A 1 -1.89 -7.12 -2.18
CA TYR A 1 -1.05 -6.37 -3.14
C TYR A 1 -1.27 -6.94 -4.53
N VAL A 2 -1.72 -6.10 -5.44
CA VAL A 2 -2.00 -6.48 -6.82
C VAL A 2 -1.38 -5.44 -7.74
N VAL A 3 -0.55 -5.90 -8.69
CA VAL A 3 -0.07 -5.02 -9.76
C VAL A 3 -1.18 -4.92 -10.80
N GLN A 4 -1.77 -3.72 -10.91
CA GLN A 4 -2.88 -3.45 -11.83
C GLN A 4 -2.40 -3.33 -13.26
N ASP A 5 -1.23 -2.74 -13.45
CA ASP A 5 -0.66 -2.48 -14.75
C ASP A 5 0.87 -2.44 -14.64
N GLN A 6 1.54 -2.96 -15.65
CA GLN A 6 3.00 -2.99 -15.70
C GLN A 6 3.41 -2.64 -17.13
N TRP A 7 4.26 -1.63 -17.26
CA TRP A 7 4.82 -1.25 -18.54
C TRP A 7 6.34 -1.14 -18.42
N ASN A 8 6.99 -0.88 -19.55
CA ASN A 8 8.44 -0.75 -19.57
C ASN A 8 8.84 0.52 -18.76
N GLY A 9 9.38 0.31 -17.59
CA GLY A 9 9.84 1.39 -16.72
C GLY A 9 8.88 1.83 -15.63
N GLY A 10 7.68 1.21 -15.51
CA GLY A 10 6.76 1.61 -14.45
C GLY A 10 5.63 0.63 -14.22
N PHE A 11 4.84 0.91 -13.18
CA PHE A 11 3.70 0.07 -12.81
C PHE A 11 2.71 0.84 -11.94
N VAL A 12 1.49 0.30 -11.86
CA VAL A 12 0.46 0.75 -10.91
C VAL A 12 0.05 -0.44 -10.07
N ALA A 13 -0.02 -0.26 -8.77
CA ALA A 13 -0.39 -1.31 -7.84
C ALA A 13 -1.48 -0.83 -6.88
N THR A 14 -2.27 -1.78 -6.40
CA THR A 14 -3.30 -1.54 -5.40
C THR A 14 -3.05 -2.47 -4.22
N VAL A 15 -3.17 -1.93 -3.01
CA VAL A 15 -3.07 -2.69 -1.76
C VAL A 15 -4.40 -2.62 -1.05
N THR A 16 -4.92 -3.78 -0.67
CA THR A 16 -6.17 -3.89 0.08
C THR A 16 -5.86 -4.17 1.54
N VAL A 17 -6.42 -3.34 2.42
CA VAL A 17 -6.34 -3.53 3.88
C VAL A 17 -7.67 -4.09 4.34
N THR A 18 -7.65 -5.26 4.98
CA THR A 18 -8.85 -5.93 5.46
C THR A 18 -8.83 -5.96 6.99
N ALA A 19 -9.91 -5.46 7.60
CA ALA A 19 -10.12 -5.62 9.03
C ALA A 19 -10.58 -7.06 9.30
N GLY A 20 -10.05 -7.67 10.35
CA GLY A 20 -10.49 -8.99 10.76
C GLY A 20 -11.78 -8.92 11.58
N ASN A 21 -11.81 -9.63 12.70
CA ASN A 21 -13.00 -9.69 13.56
C ASN A 21 -13.20 -8.42 14.38
N THR A 22 -12.20 -7.54 14.43
CA THR A 22 -12.24 -6.28 15.19
C THR A 22 -12.05 -5.13 14.22
N ALA A 23 -12.87 -4.09 14.35
CA ALA A 23 -12.74 -2.88 13.56
C ALA A 23 -11.40 -2.21 13.82
N LEU A 24 -10.84 -1.58 12.79
CA LEU A 24 -9.61 -0.80 12.88
C LEU A 24 -9.94 0.68 13.06
N THR A 25 -9.17 1.37 13.87
CA THR A 25 -9.22 2.83 13.98
C THR A 25 -8.09 3.49 13.21
N GLY A 26 -7.12 2.73 12.79
CA GLY A 26 -6.03 3.16 11.94
C GLY A 26 -5.31 1.95 11.40
N TRP A 27 -4.51 2.15 10.35
CA TRP A 27 -3.74 1.06 9.76
C TRP A 27 -2.40 1.56 9.24
N ARG A 28 -1.48 0.63 9.15
CA ARG A 28 -0.16 0.88 8.59
C ARG A 28 0.26 -0.34 7.78
N VAL A 29 0.75 -0.11 6.59
CA VAL A 29 1.22 -1.16 5.69
C VAL A 29 2.70 -0.95 5.43
N THR A 30 3.49 -1.99 5.60
CA THR A 30 4.90 -1.97 5.25
C THR A 30 5.07 -2.63 3.88
N LEU A 31 5.59 -1.86 2.94
CA LEU A 31 5.88 -2.30 1.59
C LEU A 31 7.39 -2.51 1.45
N ALA A 32 7.81 -3.71 1.09
CA ALA A 32 9.19 -3.98 0.73
C ALA A 32 9.26 -4.04 -0.80
N LEU A 33 9.73 -2.96 -1.41
CA LEU A 33 9.82 -2.87 -2.87
C LEU A 33 11.04 -3.63 -3.38
N PRO A 34 10.94 -4.26 -4.56
CA PRO A 34 12.09 -4.90 -5.16
C PRO A 34 13.17 -3.88 -5.53
N GLY A 35 14.39 -4.35 -5.71
CA GLY A 35 15.50 -3.47 -6.07
C GLY A 35 15.21 -2.72 -7.36
N GLY A 36 15.48 -1.42 -7.37
CA GLY A 36 15.25 -0.55 -8.51
C GLY A 36 13.84 -0.02 -8.64
N ALA A 37 12.89 -0.48 -7.81
CA ALA A 37 11.54 0.06 -7.83
C ALA A 37 11.42 1.25 -6.88
N SER A 38 10.57 2.20 -7.25
CA SER A 38 10.29 3.39 -6.43
C SER A 38 8.85 3.83 -6.65
N ILE A 39 8.33 4.62 -5.69
CA ILE A 39 7.00 5.20 -5.77
C ILE A 39 7.12 6.60 -6.35
N SER A 40 6.36 6.87 -7.42
CA SER A 40 6.28 8.22 -8.00
C SER A 40 5.03 8.96 -7.54
N SER A 41 3.94 8.26 -7.25
CA SER A 41 2.70 8.86 -6.79
C SER A 41 1.96 7.84 -5.94
N LEU A 42 1.33 8.29 -4.86
CA LEU A 42 0.57 7.41 -3.98
C LEU A 42 -0.68 8.15 -3.52
N TRP A 43 -1.81 7.44 -3.49
CA TRP A 43 -3.11 8.01 -3.11
C TRP A 43 -3.77 7.13 -2.05
N ASN A 44 -4.62 7.75 -1.26
CA ASN A 44 -5.37 7.13 -0.16
C ASN A 44 -4.49 6.61 0.98
N GLY A 45 -3.24 7.10 1.06
CA GLY A 45 -2.32 6.73 2.13
C GLY A 45 -1.22 7.77 2.28
N VAL A 46 -0.46 7.66 3.35
CA VAL A 46 0.65 8.54 3.65
C VAL A 46 1.94 7.72 3.65
N PRO A 47 2.78 7.84 2.61
CA PRO A 47 4.02 7.08 2.55
C PRO A 47 5.12 7.72 3.39
N SER A 48 6.00 6.89 3.94
CA SER A 48 7.18 7.36 4.68
C SER A 48 8.39 7.59 3.77
N GLY A 49 8.32 7.12 2.54
CA GLY A 49 9.44 7.24 1.59
C GLY A 49 9.00 6.78 0.22
N THR A 50 9.95 6.60 -0.68
CA THR A 50 9.66 6.27 -2.08
C THR A 50 10.37 5.04 -2.59
N SER A 51 11.33 4.48 -1.85
CA SER A 51 12.08 3.32 -2.32
C SER A 51 12.47 2.41 -1.15
N GLY A 52 12.83 1.19 -1.45
CA GLY A 52 13.20 0.20 -0.46
C GLY A 52 12.00 -0.22 0.38
N THR A 53 12.14 -0.20 1.68
CA THR A 53 11.04 -0.48 2.60
C THR A 53 10.31 0.82 2.91
N VAL A 54 9.03 0.87 2.56
CA VAL A 54 8.19 2.06 2.71
C VAL A 54 7.04 1.70 3.64
N THR A 55 6.77 2.55 4.62
CA THR A 55 5.61 2.41 5.49
C THR A 55 4.52 3.38 5.03
N VAL A 56 3.32 2.87 4.80
CA VAL A 56 2.17 3.67 4.37
C VAL A 56 1.15 3.65 5.50
N ALA A 57 0.83 4.84 6.01
CA ALA A 57 -0.19 5.02 7.04
C ALA A 57 -1.51 5.44 6.40
N ASN A 58 -2.61 5.26 7.13
CA ASN A 58 -3.92 5.69 6.66
C ASN A 58 -3.99 7.22 6.57
N GLN A 59 -4.88 7.70 5.69
CA GLN A 59 -5.32 9.09 5.69
C GLN A 59 -6.38 9.30 6.78
N SER A 60 -6.72 10.56 7.04
CA SER A 60 -7.70 10.90 8.07
C SER A 60 -9.10 10.36 7.74
N TYR A 61 -9.37 10.10 6.47
CA TYR A 61 -10.71 9.70 6.01
C TYR A 61 -10.85 8.19 5.78
N ASN A 62 -9.79 7.40 5.88
CA ASN A 62 -9.86 5.96 5.61
C ASN A 62 -9.18 5.11 6.69
N GLY A 63 -8.91 5.68 7.85
CA GLY A 63 -8.31 4.94 8.95
C GLY A 63 -9.28 4.01 9.67
N GLN A 64 -10.56 4.33 9.65
CA GLN A 64 -11.57 3.51 10.30
C GLN A 64 -12.10 2.48 9.33
N VAL A 65 -11.88 1.21 9.63
CA VAL A 65 -12.32 0.08 8.81
C VAL A 65 -13.15 -0.82 9.71
N GLY A 66 -14.43 -0.99 9.37
CA GLY A 66 -15.32 -1.84 10.15
C GLY A 66 -14.89 -3.30 10.12
N ALA A 67 -15.30 -4.05 11.13
CA ALA A 67 -14.96 -5.47 11.21
C ALA A 67 -15.44 -6.20 9.95
N GLY A 68 -14.56 -6.97 9.32
CA GLY A 68 -14.84 -7.68 8.08
C GLY A 68 -14.87 -6.81 6.83
N GLN A 69 -14.62 -5.51 6.94
CA GLN A 69 -14.61 -4.59 5.82
C GLN A 69 -13.20 -4.32 5.32
N THR A 70 -13.10 -3.66 4.17
CA THR A 70 -11.82 -3.38 3.53
C THR A 70 -11.71 -1.92 3.13
N THR A 71 -10.48 -1.45 3.04
CA THR A 71 -10.14 -0.20 2.39
C THR A 71 -8.93 -0.45 1.49
N THR A 72 -8.70 0.43 0.52
CA THR A 72 -7.60 0.27 -0.42
C THR A 72 -6.82 1.57 -0.54
N PHE A 73 -5.54 1.43 -0.83
CA PHE A 73 -4.74 2.53 -1.36
C PHE A 73 -4.00 2.05 -2.60
N GLY A 74 -3.52 2.98 -3.39
CA GLY A 74 -2.79 2.63 -4.59
C GLY A 74 -1.60 3.52 -4.81
N PHE A 75 -0.71 3.10 -5.69
CA PHE A 75 0.42 3.91 -6.07
C PHE A 75 0.88 3.58 -7.47
N GLN A 76 1.50 4.58 -8.09
CA GLN A 76 2.23 4.42 -9.34
C GLN A 76 3.71 4.45 -9.03
N GLY A 77 4.45 3.54 -9.60
CA GLY A 77 5.88 3.44 -9.35
C GLY A 77 6.69 3.33 -10.62
N ALA A 78 7.99 3.49 -10.47
CA ALA A 78 8.97 3.24 -11.52
C ALA A 78 9.64 1.89 -11.26
N GLY A 79 10.06 1.21 -12.33
CA GLY A 79 10.69 -0.09 -12.25
C GLY A 79 9.67 -1.22 -12.36
N ASN A 80 9.96 -2.34 -11.72
CA ASN A 80 9.11 -3.52 -11.76
C ASN A 80 8.43 -3.71 -10.40
N GLY A 81 7.10 -3.75 -10.40
CA GLY A 81 6.32 -3.91 -9.17
C GLY A 81 6.16 -5.34 -8.70
N SER A 82 6.47 -6.33 -9.53
CA SER A 82 6.38 -7.72 -9.11
C SER A 82 7.50 -8.06 -8.13
N GLY A 83 7.20 -8.91 -7.17
CA GLY A 83 8.17 -9.26 -6.12
C GLY A 83 8.12 -8.37 -4.89
N ALA A 84 7.30 -7.33 -4.89
CA ALA A 84 7.07 -6.55 -3.67
C ALA A 84 6.31 -7.39 -2.65
N THR A 85 6.62 -7.18 -1.37
CA THR A 85 5.92 -7.85 -0.28
C THR A 85 5.26 -6.81 0.60
N VAL A 86 4.15 -7.19 1.21
CA VAL A 86 3.40 -6.30 2.09
C VAL A 86 3.10 -7.00 3.41
N THR A 87 3.18 -6.22 4.48
CA THR A 87 2.67 -6.63 5.80
C THR A 87 1.77 -5.52 6.31
N CYS A 88 0.73 -5.89 7.04
CA CYS A 88 -0.30 -4.98 7.48
C CYS A 88 -0.38 -5.00 9.00
N ALA A 89 -0.46 -3.83 9.61
CA ALA A 89 -0.72 -3.68 11.03
C ALA A 89 -1.90 -2.73 11.21
N GLY A 90 -2.80 -3.07 12.12
CA GLY A 90 -3.97 -2.28 12.44
C GLY A 90 -4.10 -2.02 13.92
N SER A 91 -4.88 -1.00 14.27
CA SER A 91 -5.08 -0.67 15.68
C SER A 91 -6.49 -0.20 15.95
#